data_73219620e51ae2bbc9edb36c5f1751e5
#
_entry.id   73219620e51ae2bbc9edb36c5f1751e5
#
_cell.length_a   1.000
_cell.length_b   1.000
_cell.length_c   1.000
_cell.angle_alpha   90.00
_cell.angle_beta   90.00
_cell.angle_gamma   90.00
#
_symmetry.space_group_name_H-M   'P 1'
#
loop_
_entity.id
_entity.type
_entity.pdbx_description
1 polymer ?
#
loop_
_entity_poly.entity_id
_entity_poly.type
_entity_poly.pdbx_seq_one_letter_code
_entity_poly.pdbx_strand_id
1 'polypeptide(L)'
;AFSSTPVCEGNTTSFVNTTDSTGSGGVNWLWNFGDNATNTSYSTTHTYAAGGTFSVLLTATTTDGCIDTLRKNTQVNYQPHANFTLNTICQNDTLFVNDISTLGGGTMAYNWNFGDGFSTTTNPAKHKYSNFGNYTVSVTLTSDSGCVDTLSRAVHVGKNNSLAFSATTVCEGNATSFVNTTDSTGSGGVNWLWSFGDN
;
A
#
# COMPACT_ATOMS: atom_id res chain seq x y z
N ALA A 1 17.35 18.62 -30.05
CA ALA A 1 17.53 17.60 -29.01
C ALA A 1 16.44 17.77 -27.92
N PHE A 2 16.16 16.74 -27.09
CA PHE A 2 15.32 16.88 -25.93
C PHE A 2 15.83 16.03 -24.75
N SER A 3 15.38 16.37 -23.55
CA SER A 3 15.63 15.62 -22.32
C SER A 3 14.33 15.32 -21.58
N SER A 4 14.33 14.25 -20.77
CA SER A 4 13.29 13.90 -19.82
C SER A 4 13.94 13.36 -18.54
N THR A 5 13.26 13.50 -17.42
CA THR A 5 13.69 12.92 -16.13
C THR A 5 12.85 11.70 -15.80
N PRO A 6 13.44 10.58 -15.31
CA PRO A 6 12.67 9.47 -14.80
C PRO A 6 11.78 9.89 -13.64
N VAL A 7 10.52 9.43 -13.63
CA VAL A 7 9.55 9.65 -12.57
C VAL A 7 8.81 8.36 -12.28
N CYS A 8 8.07 8.27 -11.17
CA CYS A 8 7.15 7.17 -10.91
C CYS A 8 5.89 7.30 -11.77
N GLU A 9 5.29 6.19 -12.17
CA GLU A 9 4.01 6.17 -12.89
C GLU A 9 2.96 6.98 -12.14
N GLY A 10 2.05 7.60 -12.88
CA GLY A 10 1.08 8.54 -12.33
C GLY A 10 1.65 9.95 -12.07
N ASN A 11 2.96 10.13 -12.04
CA ASN A 11 3.60 11.45 -11.90
C ASN A 11 3.88 12.08 -13.25
N THR A 12 3.96 13.40 -13.25
CA THR A 12 4.19 14.18 -14.47
C THR A 12 5.66 14.17 -14.87
N THR A 13 5.97 13.65 -16.07
CA THR A 13 7.28 13.75 -16.72
C THR A 13 7.40 15.06 -17.47
N SER A 14 8.50 15.77 -17.28
CA SER A 14 8.83 16.98 -18.06
C SER A 14 9.68 16.63 -19.27
N PHE A 15 9.30 17.15 -20.43
CA PHE A 15 10.01 17.04 -21.69
C PHE A 15 10.51 18.41 -22.12
N VAL A 16 11.80 18.63 -22.04
CA VAL A 16 12.44 19.91 -22.40
C VAL A 16 13.07 19.77 -23.78
N ASN A 17 12.50 20.51 -24.74
CA ASN A 17 13.08 20.62 -26.09
C ASN A 17 14.27 21.59 -26.06
N THR A 18 15.41 21.13 -26.53
CA THR A 18 16.65 21.92 -26.63
C THR A 18 17.12 22.06 -28.09
N THR A 19 16.20 21.89 -29.04
CA THR A 19 16.49 22.08 -30.45
C THR A 19 16.67 23.57 -30.76
N ASP A 20 17.80 23.92 -31.36
CA ASP A 20 17.97 25.25 -31.92
C ASP A 20 17.15 25.36 -33.23
N SER A 21 16.21 26.28 -33.25
CA SER A 21 15.36 26.58 -34.42
C SER A 21 15.58 27.97 -34.95
N THR A 22 16.68 28.64 -34.56
CA THR A 22 17.05 29.97 -35.10
C THR A 22 17.31 29.87 -36.61
N GLY A 23 16.69 30.78 -37.39
CA GLY A 23 16.81 30.80 -38.85
C GLY A 23 15.88 29.88 -39.62
N SER A 24 15.00 29.10 -38.94
CA SER A 24 14.09 28.15 -39.61
C SER A 24 12.73 28.74 -39.99
N GLY A 25 12.50 30.05 -39.83
CA GLY A 25 11.27 30.75 -40.20
C GLY A 25 10.07 30.50 -39.34
N GLY A 26 9.92 29.34 -38.83
CA GLY A 26 8.87 28.82 -37.93
C GLY A 26 8.89 27.31 -37.93
N VAL A 27 8.67 26.72 -36.80
CA VAL A 27 8.72 25.26 -36.64
C VAL A 27 7.46 24.79 -35.88
N ASN A 28 6.77 23.83 -36.48
CA ASN A 28 5.71 23.09 -35.83
C ASN A 28 6.31 21.86 -35.14
N TRP A 29 5.92 21.64 -33.88
CA TRP A 29 6.39 20.55 -33.06
C TRP A 29 5.29 19.52 -32.87
N LEU A 30 5.66 18.23 -32.91
CA LEU A 30 4.76 17.14 -32.58
C LEU A 30 5.50 16.11 -31.70
N TRP A 31 5.06 15.98 -30.50
CA TRP A 31 5.47 14.92 -29.60
C TRP A 31 4.54 13.72 -29.74
N ASN A 32 5.10 12.52 -29.80
CA ASN A 32 4.40 11.27 -29.58
C ASN A 32 5.10 10.57 -28.41
N PHE A 33 4.37 10.33 -27.31
CA PHE A 33 4.95 9.83 -26.07
C PHE A 33 5.12 8.31 -26.03
N GLY A 34 4.65 7.60 -27.06
CA GLY A 34 4.78 6.15 -27.17
C GLY A 34 3.67 5.35 -26.45
N ASP A 35 2.66 6.04 -25.90
CA ASP A 35 1.44 5.50 -25.28
C ASP A 35 0.16 5.96 -26.02
N ASN A 36 0.27 6.38 -27.27
CA ASN A 36 -0.74 6.99 -28.14
C ASN A 36 -1.09 8.46 -27.81
N ALA A 37 -0.52 9.06 -26.78
CA ALA A 37 -0.70 10.47 -26.51
C ALA A 37 0.26 11.32 -27.33
N THR A 38 -0.18 12.54 -27.68
CA THR A 38 0.59 13.52 -28.47
C THR A 38 0.46 14.92 -27.89
N ASN A 39 1.42 15.81 -28.23
CA ASN A 39 1.39 17.21 -27.86
C ASN A 39 2.14 18.05 -28.93
N THR A 40 1.76 19.31 -29.11
CA THR A 40 2.35 20.21 -30.13
C THR A 40 3.15 21.38 -29.56
N SER A 41 3.31 21.47 -28.24
CA SER A 41 4.09 22.54 -27.63
C SER A 41 5.61 22.37 -27.85
N TYR A 42 6.37 23.45 -27.80
CA TYR A 42 7.83 23.40 -27.90
C TYR A 42 8.47 22.51 -26.83
N SER A 43 8.15 22.77 -25.57
CA SER A 43 8.41 21.88 -24.42
C SER A 43 7.10 21.54 -23.78
N THR A 44 6.98 20.38 -23.09
CA THR A 44 5.72 19.90 -22.62
C THR A 44 5.90 18.98 -21.40
N THR A 45 4.79 18.58 -20.81
CA THR A 45 4.71 17.56 -19.78
C THR A 45 3.77 16.45 -20.22
N HIS A 46 3.99 15.23 -19.71
CA HIS A 46 3.11 14.10 -19.93
C HIS A 46 3.08 13.19 -18.70
N THR A 47 1.93 12.59 -18.40
CA THR A 47 1.77 11.64 -17.31
C THR A 47 1.45 10.25 -17.87
N TYR A 48 2.31 9.29 -17.60
CA TYR A 48 2.12 7.90 -17.99
C TYR A 48 1.31 7.16 -16.92
N ALA A 49 0.29 6.44 -17.36
CA ALA A 49 -0.59 5.67 -16.46
C ALA A 49 0.05 4.35 -15.97
N ALA A 50 1.18 3.94 -16.56
CA ALA A 50 1.89 2.72 -16.20
C ALA A 50 3.39 2.94 -16.24
N GLY A 51 4.13 2.18 -15.44
CA GLY A 51 5.59 2.12 -15.51
C GLY A 51 6.08 1.38 -16.75
N GLY A 52 7.31 1.67 -17.16
CA GLY A 52 7.93 1.03 -18.32
C GLY A 52 8.87 1.94 -19.08
N THR A 53 9.30 1.45 -20.23
CA THR A 53 10.15 2.22 -21.16
C THR A 53 9.31 2.65 -22.36
N PHE A 54 9.14 3.95 -22.53
CA PHE A 54 8.36 4.55 -23.61
C PHE A 54 9.27 5.14 -24.67
N SER A 55 8.97 4.84 -25.94
CA SER A 55 9.75 5.35 -27.10
C SER A 55 9.15 6.67 -27.56
N VAL A 56 9.68 7.77 -27.03
CA VAL A 56 9.21 9.13 -27.33
C VAL A 56 9.81 9.64 -28.63
N LEU A 57 8.95 10.13 -29.54
CA LEU A 57 9.31 10.71 -30.79
C LEU A 57 8.96 12.19 -30.78
N LEU A 58 9.96 13.07 -31.07
CA LEU A 58 9.76 14.47 -31.39
C LEU A 58 9.94 14.68 -32.87
N THR A 59 8.94 15.28 -33.51
CA THR A 59 8.97 15.70 -34.91
C THR A 59 8.97 17.22 -34.97
N ALA A 60 9.86 17.76 -35.79
CA ALA A 60 9.94 19.19 -36.14
C ALA A 60 9.62 19.35 -37.62
N THR A 61 8.70 20.26 -37.97
CA THR A 61 8.34 20.57 -39.35
C THR A 61 8.46 22.07 -39.57
N THR A 62 9.34 22.50 -40.49
CA THR A 62 9.49 23.91 -40.82
C THR A 62 8.33 24.40 -41.67
N THR A 63 8.18 25.72 -41.81
CA THR A 63 7.20 26.37 -42.74
C THR A 63 7.37 25.95 -44.19
N ASP A 64 8.58 25.60 -44.60
CA ASP A 64 8.91 25.11 -45.94
C ASP A 64 8.60 23.62 -46.14
N GLY A 65 8.09 22.94 -45.09
CA GLY A 65 7.71 21.53 -45.12
C GLY A 65 8.86 20.54 -44.86
N CYS A 66 10.06 21.03 -44.49
CA CYS A 66 11.16 20.12 -44.10
C CYS A 66 10.88 19.48 -42.76
N ILE A 67 11.09 18.16 -42.66
CA ILE A 67 10.82 17.38 -41.48
C ILE A 67 12.11 16.79 -40.92
N ASP A 68 12.30 16.93 -39.60
CA ASP A 68 13.32 16.19 -38.83
C ASP A 68 12.68 15.50 -37.62
N THR A 69 13.25 14.37 -37.21
CA THR A 69 12.71 13.56 -36.13
C THR A 69 13.80 13.10 -35.18
N LEU A 70 13.47 13.05 -33.91
CA LEU A 70 14.33 12.51 -32.87
C LEU A 70 13.53 11.54 -31.95
N ARG A 71 14.07 10.32 -31.83
CA ARG A 71 13.52 9.31 -30.96
C ARG A 71 14.43 9.06 -29.76
N LYS A 72 13.86 9.02 -28.55
CA LYS A 72 14.55 8.63 -27.32
C LYS A 72 13.65 7.77 -26.42
N ASN A 73 14.25 6.85 -25.70
CA ASN A 73 13.55 6.11 -24.67
C ASN A 73 13.47 6.93 -23.38
N THR A 74 12.28 7.00 -22.81
CA THR A 74 11.99 7.60 -21.50
C THR A 74 11.60 6.49 -20.55
N GLN A 75 12.28 6.41 -19.40
CA GLN A 75 11.95 5.47 -18.33
C GLN A 75 10.93 6.08 -17.40
N VAL A 76 9.85 5.33 -17.13
CA VAL A 76 8.85 5.59 -16.09
C VAL A 76 8.94 4.45 -15.09
N ASN A 77 9.21 4.76 -13.84
CA ASN A 77 9.42 3.78 -12.81
C ASN A 77 8.08 3.21 -12.32
N TYR A 78 8.04 1.91 -12.00
CA TYR A 78 6.85 1.28 -11.47
C TYR A 78 6.55 1.78 -10.06
N GLN A 79 5.29 2.17 -9.82
CA GLN A 79 4.76 2.53 -8.51
C GLN A 79 4.32 1.24 -7.79
N PRO A 80 4.74 0.99 -6.55
CA PRO A 80 4.12 -0.04 -5.74
C PRO A 80 2.64 0.29 -5.49
N HIS A 81 1.80 -0.73 -5.39
CA HIS A 81 0.40 -0.59 -4.98
C HIS A 81 0.20 -1.41 -3.70
N ALA A 82 0.17 -0.71 -2.57
CA ALA A 82 0.04 -1.31 -1.26
C ALA A 82 -1.36 -1.90 -1.05
N ASN A 83 -1.44 -3.18 -0.71
CA ASN A 83 -2.68 -3.83 -0.33
C ASN A 83 -2.41 -5.02 0.60
N PHE A 84 -3.23 -5.17 1.64
CA PHE A 84 -3.13 -6.29 2.59
C PHE A 84 -4.45 -6.54 3.31
N THR A 85 -4.59 -7.72 3.91
CA THR A 85 -5.70 -8.05 4.80
C THR A 85 -5.19 -8.50 6.17
N LEU A 86 -6.05 -8.41 7.18
CA LEU A 86 -5.76 -8.76 8.56
C LEU A 86 -6.80 -9.78 9.05
N ASN A 87 -6.38 -10.72 9.92
CA ASN A 87 -7.30 -11.58 10.66
C ASN A 87 -7.77 -10.87 11.94
N THR A 88 -8.91 -11.30 12.48
CA THR A 88 -9.35 -10.92 13.84
C THR A 88 -8.53 -11.65 14.88
N ILE A 89 -8.18 -10.98 15.95
CA ILE A 89 -7.36 -11.55 17.03
C ILE A 89 -7.84 -11.11 18.40
N CYS A 90 -7.49 -11.92 19.41
CA CYS A 90 -7.53 -11.51 20.81
C CYS A 90 -6.13 -11.13 21.32
N GLN A 91 -6.09 -10.51 22.48
CA GLN A 91 -4.86 -10.19 23.20
C GLN A 91 -3.95 -11.42 23.30
N ASN A 92 -2.67 -11.26 23.05
CA ASN A 92 -1.65 -12.30 23.01
C ASN A 92 -1.78 -13.35 21.89
N ASP A 93 -2.75 -13.22 20.97
CA ASP A 93 -2.77 -13.99 19.73
C ASP A 93 -1.82 -13.39 18.71
N THR A 94 -1.50 -14.17 17.69
CA THR A 94 -0.67 -13.69 16.59
C THR A 94 -1.54 -13.10 15.48
N LEU A 95 -1.34 -11.81 15.20
CA LEU A 95 -1.83 -11.17 13.98
C LEU A 95 -0.96 -11.65 12.81
N PHE A 96 -1.61 -12.15 11.75
CA PHE A 96 -0.97 -12.44 10.48
C PHE A 96 -1.41 -11.38 9.46
N VAL A 97 -0.44 -10.78 8.81
CA VAL A 97 -0.70 -9.88 7.69
C VAL A 97 -0.62 -10.69 6.40
N ASN A 98 -1.74 -10.72 5.67
CA ASN A 98 -1.76 -11.28 4.33
C ASN A 98 -1.51 -10.16 3.32
N ASP A 99 -0.27 -10.06 2.84
CA ASP A 99 0.15 -9.09 1.83
C ASP A 99 -0.35 -9.52 0.45
N ILE A 100 -1.02 -8.60 -0.21
CA ILE A 100 -1.50 -8.72 -1.59
C ILE A 100 -1.11 -7.49 -2.42
N SER A 101 -0.02 -6.83 -2.03
CA SER A 101 0.56 -5.69 -2.74
C SER A 101 1.14 -6.12 -4.08
N THR A 102 1.16 -5.19 -5.04
CA THR A 102 1.67 -5.44 -6.39
C THR A 102 2.69 -4.41 -6.81
N LEU A 103 3.58 -4.82 -7.75
CA LEU A 103 4.53 -3.96 -8.45
C LEU A 103 4.66 -4.48 -9.89
N GLY A 104 4.60 -3.58 -10.87
CA GLY A 104 4.64 -3.95 -12.29
C GLY A 104 5.99 -4.52 -12.75
N GLY A 105 7.07 -4.25 -12.03
CA GLY A 105 8.43 -4.76 -12.29
C GLY A 105 9.44 -4.30 -11.26
N GLY A 106 10.54 -5.03 -11.09
CA GLY A 106 11.55 -4.77 -10.08
C GLY A 106 11.26 -5.45 -8.74
N THR A 107 11.80 -4.92 -7.66
CA THR A 107 11.64 -5.44 -6.29
C THR A 107 11.05 -4.40 -5.36
N MET A 108 10.37 -4.86 -4.29
CA MET A 108 9.81 -4.01 -3.23
C MET A 108 10.50 -4.26 -1.89
N ALA A 109 10.77 -3.19 -1.17
CA ALA A 109 11.08 -3.21 0.25
C ALA A 109 9.83 -2.85 1.07
N TYR A 110 9.69 -3.47 2.23
CA TYR A 110 8.55 -3.34 3.13
C TYR A 110 8.99 -2.67 4.43
N ASN A 111 8.13 -1.81 4.96
CA ASN A 111 8.23 -1.31 6.34
C ASN A 111 6.84 -1.33 6.97
N TRP A 112 6.60 -2.33 7.82
CA TRP A 112 5.36 -2.52 8.56
C TRP A 112 5.43 -1.82 9.91
N ASN A 113 4.38 -1.09 10.28
CA ASN A 113 4.18 -0.50 11.61
C ASN A 113 2.84 -1.01 12.17
N PHE A 114 2.84 -1.51 13.40
CA PHE A 114 1.67 -2.13 14.02
C PHE A 114 0.88 -1.19 14.96
N GLY A 115 1.34 0.06 15.10
CA GLY A 115 0.63 1.10 15.85
C GLY A 115 0.79 1.02 17.37
N ASP A 116 1.64 0.13 17.88
CA ASP A 116 2.01 0.00 19.29
C ASP A 116 3.49 0.29 19.56
N GLY A 117 4.19 0.85 18.55
CA GLY A 117 5.62 1.13 18.57
C GLY A 117 6.49 0.03 17.94
N PHE A 118 5.91 -1.12 17.61
CA PHE A 118 6.64 -2.19 16.91
C PHE A 118 6.59 -2.00 15.39
N SER A 119 7.72 -2.28 14.72
CA SER A 119 7.84 -2.26 13.26
C SER A 119 8.72 -3.42 12.77
N THR A 120 8.55 -3.81 11.50
CA THR A 120 9.37 -4.85 10.86
C THR A 120 9.44 -4.66 9.35
N THR A 121 10.54 -5.10 8.74
CA THR A 121 10.70 -5.16 7.28
C THR A 121 10.44 -6.55 6.70
N THR A 122 10.13 -7.53 7.55
CA THR A 122 9.86 -8.92 7.13
C THR A 122 8.50 -9.03 6.45
N ASN A 123 8.46 -9.71 5.31
CA ASN A 123 7.21 -10.06 4.61
C ASN A 123 7.18 -11.58 4.31
N PRO A 124 6.14 -12.33 4.68
CA PRO A 124 4.91 -11.87 5.36
C PRO A 124 5.14 -11.44 6.81
N ALA A 125 4.46 -10.36 7.18
CA ALA A 125 4.58 -9.78 8.52
C ALA A 125 3.63 -10.47 9.52
N LYS A 126 4.08 -10.53 10.78
CA LYS A 126 3.27 -11.03 11.91
C LYS A 126 3.59 -10.23 13.16
N HIS A 127 2.60 -10.07 14.03
CA HIS A 127 2.77 -9.33 15.28
C HIS A 127 1.88 -9.88 16.39
N LYS A 128 2.25 -9.60 17.64
CA LYS A 128 1.52 -10.02 18.83
C LYS A 128 1.31 -8.84 19.75
N TYR A 129 0.05 -8.45 19.96
CA TYR A 129 -0.29 -7.36 20.87
C TYR A 129 -0.44 -7.89 22.32
N SER A 130 0.30 -7.27 23.24
CA SER A 130 0.22 -7.58 24.68
C SER A 130 -0.99 -6.94 25.36
N ASN A 131 -1.61 -5.93 24.75
CA ASN A 131 -2.80 -5.24 25.26
C ASN A 131 -3.94 -5.34 24.25
N PHE A 132 -5.17 -5.42 24.76
CA PHE A 132 -6.37 -5.28 23.93
C PHE A 132 -6.58 -3.81 23.56
N GLY A 133 -7.31 -3.56 22.48
CA GLY A 133 -7.56 -2.19 22.02
C GLY A 133 -7.66 -2.08 20.49
N ASN A 134 -7.73 -0.85 20.03
CA ASN A 134 -7.74 -0.53 18.60
C ASN A 134 -6.34 -0.06 18.18
N TYR A 135 -5.82 -0.65 17.14
CA TYR A 135 -4.52 -0.32 16.57
C TYR A 135 -4.66 -0.01 15.08
N THR A 136 -3.68 0.68 14.52
CA THR A 136 -3.59 0.92 13.09
C THR A 136 -2.33 0.25 12.56
N VAL A 137 -2.52 -0.77 11.74
CA VAL A 137 -1.43 -1.41 11.00
C VAL A 137 -1.21 -0.64 9.71
N SER A 138 0.02 -0.27 9.42
CA SER A 138 0.40 0.39 8.17
C SER A 138 1.59 -0.29 7.52
N VAL A 139 1.64 -0.22 6.20
CA VAL A 139 2.81 -0.59 5.41
C VAL A 139 3.26 0.60 4.57
N THR A 140 4.56 0.79 4.51
CA THR A 140 5.22 1.62 3.50
C THR A 140 5.99 0.70 2.59
N LEU A 141 5.69 0.75 1.30
CA LEU A 141 6.37 0.03 0.23
C LEU A 141 7.31 0.99 -0.49
N THR A 142 8.51 0.52 -0.81
CA THR A 142 9.47 1.29 -1.60
C THR A 142 10.01 0.37 -2.70
N SER A 143 9.84 0.78 -3.97
CA SER A 143 10.45 0.05 -5.09
C SER A 143 11.96 0.28 -5.15
N ASP A 144 12.69 -0.57 -5.86
CA ASP A 144 14.12 -0.41 -6.14
C ASP A 144 14.46 0.90 -6.86
N SER A 145 13.49 1.49 -7.57
CA SER A 145 13.59 2.79 -8.23
C SER A 145 13.22 3.97 -7.31
N GLY A 146 12.88 3.73 -6.04
CA GLY A 146 12.56 4.75 -5.05
C GLY A 146 11.11 5.25 -5.06
N CYS A 147 10.21 4.64 -5.83
CA CYS A 147 8.77 4.96 -5.77
C CYS A 147 8.15 4.37 -4.49
N VAL A 148 7.28 5.13 -3.84
CA VAL A 148 6.73 4.80 -2.52
C VAL A 148 5.21 4.81 -2.54
N ASP A 149 4.60 3.79 -1.92
CA ASP A 149 3.17 3.77 -1.61
C ASP A 149 2.94 3.33 -0.16
N THR A 150 1.83 3.77 0.43
CA THR A 150 1.46 3.49 1.82
C THR A 150 0.00 3.12 1.95
N LEU A 151 -0.28 2.14 2.81
CA LEU A 151 -1.65 1.79 3.17
C LEU A 151 -1.75 1.55 4.68
N SER A 152 -2.87 1.95 5.28
CA SER A 152 -3.17 1.72 6.68
C SER A 152 -4.53 1.04 6.83
N ARG A 153 -4.63 0.11 7.81
CA ARG A 153 -5.87 -0.56 8.19
C ARG A 153 -6.00 -0.64 9.69
N ALA A 154 -7.21 -0.40 10.19
CA ALA A 154 -7.51 -0.59 11.61
C ALA A 154 -7.63 -2.08 11.93
N VAL A 155 -7.17 -2.46 13.11
CA VAL A 155 -7.38 -3.78 13.71
C VAL A 155 -7.89 -3.60 15.14
N HIS A 156 -8.92 -4.36 15.50
CA HIS A 156 -9.38 -4.46 16.87
C HIS A 156 -8.82 -5.72 17.49
N VAL A 157 -8.08 -5.56 18.59
CA VAL A 157 -7.58 -6.67 19.42
C VAL A 157 -8.53 -6.86 20.59
N GLY A 158 -9.26 -7.99 20.60
CA GLY A 158 -10.20 -8.31 21.65
C GLY A 158 -9.50 -8.60 22.97
N LYS A 159 -10.20 -8.36 24.09
CA LYS A 159 -9.72 -8.74 25.41
C LYS A 159 -9.85 -10.25 25.62
N ASN A 160 -8.81 -10.90 26.09
CA ASN A 160 -8.88 -12.26 26.60
C ASN A 160 -9.50 -12.25 28.01
N ASN A 161 -10.57 -13.00 28.20
CA ASN A 161 -11.19 -13.15 29.49
C ASN A 161 -10.54 -14.30 30.26
N SER A 162 -10.10 -14.03 31.48
CA SER A 162 -9.70 -15.08 32.41
C SER A 162 -10.98 -15.60 33.07
N LEU A 163 -11.42 -16.79 32.66
CA LEU A 163 -12.62 -17.40 33.23
C LEU A 163 -12.41 -17.71 34.71
N ALA A 164 -13.35 -17.26 35.53
CA ALA A 164 -13.37 -17.54 36.97
C ALA A 164 -14.80 -17.72 37.47
N PHE A 165 -14.98 -18.65 38.39
CA PHE A 165 -16.22 -18.80 39.08
C PHE A 165 -15.97 -19.30 40.50
N SER A 166 -16.94 -19.13 41.37
CA SER A 166 -16.99 -19.73 42.70
C SER A 166 -18.20 -20.65 42.85
N ALA A 167 -18.08 -21.65 43.67
CA ALA A 167 -19.17 -22.54 43.97
C ALA A 167 -19.29 -22.74 45.50
N THR A 168 -20.51 -22.92 46.00
CA THR A 168 -20.75 -23.25 47.42
C THR A 168 -20.54 -24.73 47.65
N THR A 169 -19.89 -25.08 48.77
CA THR A 169 -19.88 -26.47 49.27
C THR A 169 -21.17 -26.75 49.99
N VAL A 170 -21.87 -27.81 49.57
CA VAL A 170 -23.17 -28.20 50.15
C VAL A 170 -23.19 -29.69 50.47
N CYS A 171 -24.10 -30.13 51.36
CA CYS A 171 -24.37 -31.54 51.62
C CYS A 171 -25.24 -32.10 50.49
N GLU A 172 -25.19 -33.43 50.30
CA GLU A 172 -26.06 -34.17 49.39
C GLU A 172 -27.53 -33.76 49.52
N GLY A 173 -28.21 -33.58 48.40
CA GLY A 173 -29.61 -33.17 48.33
C GLY A 173 -29.83 -31.64 48.38
N ASN A 174 -28.80 -30.85 48.62
CA ASN A 174 -28.91 -29.40 48.61
C ASN A 174 -28.39 -28.81 47.29
N ALA A 175 -28.97 -27.66 46.87
CA ALA A 175 -28.57 -26.98 45.65
C ALA A 175 -27.21 -26.27 45.81
N THR A 176 -26.28 -26.52 44.88
CA THR A 176 -25.01 -25.78 44.76
C THR A 176 -25.23 -24.49 43.99
N SER A 177 -24.77 -23.38 44.55
CA SER A 177 -24.76 -22.09 43.84
C SER A 177 -23.42 -21.89 43.13
N PHE A 178 -23.46 -21.56 41.85
CA PHE A 178 -22.32 -21.18 41.04
C PHE A 178 -22.41 -19.69 40.70
N VAL A 179 -21.36 -18.95 41.00
CA VAL A 179 -21.27 -17.52 40.72
C VAL A 179 -20.14 -17.27 39.75
N ASN A 180 -20.46 -16.70 38.58
CA ASN A 180 -19.47 -16.26 37.63
C ASN A 180 -18.73 -15.03 38.17
N THR A 181 -17.43 -15.14 38.34
CA THR A 181 -16.55 -14.06 38.82
C THR A 181 -15.56 -13.57 37.71
N THR A 182 -15.79 -13.99 36.48
CA THR A 182 -14.97 -13.58 35.33
C THR A 182 -15.06 -12.07 35.13
N ASP A 183 -13.89 -11.38 35.02
CA ASP A 183 -13.85 -10.00 34.61
C ASP A 183 -14.05 -9.91 33.06
N SER A 184 -15.25 -9.45 32.68
CA SER A 184 -15.62 -9.24 31.27
C SER A 184 -15.63 -7.77 30.86
N THR A 185 -15.12 -6.85 31.71
CA THR A 185 -15.03 -5.43 31.36
C THR A 185 -14.15 -5.24 30.13
N GLY A 186 -14.66 -4.53 29.10
CA GLY A 186 -13.94 -4.28 27.84
C GLY A 186 -13.95 -5.43 26.83
N SER A 187 -14.71 -6.51 27.07
CA SER A 187 -14.77 -7.68 26.18
C SER A 187 -15.92 -7.66 25.16
N GLY A 188 -16.74 -6.61 25.14
CA GLY A 188 -17.98 -6.59 24.37
C GLY A 188 -19.03 -7.54 24.98
N GLY A 189 -19.87 -8.15 24.15
CA GLY A 189 -20.83 -9.16 24.62
C GLY A 189 -20.15 -10.50 24.87
N VAL A 190 -20.41 -11.13 26.01
CA VAL A 190 -19.89 -12.46 26.36
C VAL A 190 -21.05 -13.42 26.55
N ASN A 191 -21.03 -14.54 25.83
CA ASN A 191 -21.97 -15.65 26.01
C ASN A 191 -21.36 -16.65 26.97
N TRP A 192 -22.18 -17.13 27.94
CA TRP A 192 -21.78 -18.08 28.97
C TRP A 192 -22.46 -19.43 28.75
N LEU A 193 -21.69 -20.49 28.84
CA LEU A 193 -22.18 -21.84 28.83
C LEU A 193 -21.64 -22.57 30.06
N TRP A 194 -22.53 -23.11 30.88
CA TRP A 194 -22.20 -23.94 32.03
C TRP A 194 -22.42 -25.41 31.69
N SER A 195 -21.47 -26.27 32.03
CA SER A 195 -21.61 -27.71 32.00
C SER A 195 -21.29 -28.23 33.40
N PHE A 196 -22.24 -28.86 34.04
CA PHE A 196 -22.14 -29.32 35.46
C PHE A 196 -21.60 -30.75 35.57
N GLY A 197 -21.40 -31.46 34.47
CA GLY A 197 -20.75 -32.76 34.39
C GLY A 197 -21.64 -33.92 34.85
N ASP A 198 -22.94 -33.69 35.00
CA ASP A 198 -23.93 -34.67 35.50
C ASP A 198 -24.83 -35.25 34.40
N ASN A 199 -24.50 -35.02 33.11
CA ASN A 199 -25.19 -35.47 31.86
C ASN A 199 -26.69 -35.21 31.84
#